data_fc9b533115942c4936d154ac92753cb3
#
_entry.id   fc9b533115942c4936d154ac92753cb3
#
_cell.length_a   1.000
_cell.length_b   1.000
_cell.length_c   1.000
_cell.angle_alpha   90.00
_cell.angle_beta   90.00
_cell.angle_gamma   90.00
#
_symmetry.space_group_name_H-M   'P 1'
#
loop_
_entity.id
_entity.type
_entity.pdbx_description
1 polymer ?
#
loop_
_entity_poly.entity_id
_entity_poly.type
_entity_poly.pdbx_seq_one_letter_code
_entity_poly.pdbx_strand_id
1 'polypeptide(L)'
;MAIRKTSSVKGEENPWQVLADAIIIQAVKDYRNRARMMKRIRGCLKRNKEMTPSELACQAQRLQQYEEKQDAVGTFFLSRWFSVLSDLDGYDLLDRLQREAM
;
A
#
# COMPACT_ATOMS: atom_id res chain seq x y z
N MET A 1 -0.83 -22.10 15.70
CA MET A 1 -0.50 -21.98 15.17
C MET A 1 -0.22 -21.57 14.59
N ALA A 2 -0.28 -21.42 14.39
CA ALA A 2 0.03 -21.11 13.70
C ALA A 2 0.13 -20.72 12.91
N ILE A 3 0.23 -20.76 12.67
CA ILE A 3 0.35 -20.68 11.86
C ILE A 3 0.50 -20.64 11.24
N ARG A 4 0.61 -20.60 11.32
CA ARG A 4 0.87 -20.75 10.52
C ARG A 4 1.52 -21.16 10.20
N LYS A 5 1.68 -21.36 10.47
CA LYS A 5 2.26 -21.82 10.06
C LYS A 5 2.67 -22.15 9.35
N THR A 6 2.64 -22.19 9.21
CA THR A 6 2.97 -22.59 8.53
C THR A 6 3.34 -22.94 7.85
N SER A 7 3.26 -23.04 7.82
CA SER A 7 3.63 -23.47 7.24
C SER A 7 3.95 -24.03 6.60
N SER A 8 3.83 -24.01 6.48
CA SER A 8 4.24 -24.58 5.94
C SER A 8 4.73 -25.52 5.41
N VAL A 9 4.45 -25.49 5.43
CA VAL A 9 4.91 -26.67 4.95
C VAL A 9 4.99 -26.82 3.49
N LYS A 10 6.04 -27.17 2.94
CA LYS A 10 6.24 -27.34 1.65
C LYS A 10 5.45 -28.27 0.93
N GLY A 11 5.13 -28.13 -0.27
CA GLY A 11 4.35 -29.04 -1.09
C GLY A 11 2.92 -29.20 -0.65
N GLU A 12 2.66 -28.93 0.61
CA GLU A 12 1.35 -29.05 1.17
C GLU A 12 0.68 -27.70 1.36
N GLU A 13 1.35 -26.63 0.95
CA GLU A 13 0.78 -25.32 1.04
C GLU A 13 -0.46 -25.21 0.17
N ASN A 14 -1.49 -24.59 0.72
CA ASN A 14 -2.70 -24.29 -0.01
C ASN A 14 -2.38 -23.29 -1.11
N PRO A 15 -2.60 -23.61 -2.39
CA PRO A 15 -2.32 -22.67 -3.48
C PRO A 15 -3.04 -21.33 -3.34
N TRP A 16 -4.22 -21.36 -2.76
CA TRP A 16 -4.99 -20.14 -2.52
C TRP A 16 -4.30 -19.25 -1.49
N GLN A 17 -3.70 -19.84 -0.49
CA GLN A 17 -2.99 -19.08 0.54
C GLN A 17 -1.72 -18.46 -0.03
N VAL A 18 -1.02 -19.18 -0.88
CA VAL A 18 0.17 -18.67 -1.55
C VAL A 18 -0.18 -17.45 -2.41
N LEU A 19 -1.28 -17.57 -3.17
CA LEU A 19 -1.75 -16.47 -4.01
C LEU A 19 -2.21 -15.27 -3.17
N ALA A 20 -2.95 -15.54 -2.10
CA ALA A 20 -3.43 -14.48 -1.21
C ALA A 20 -2.27 -13.72 -0.59
N ASP A 21 -1.25 -14.44 -0.11
CA ASP A 21 -0.07 -13.84 0.48
C ASP A 21 0.67 -12.97 -0.55
N ALA A 22 0.78 -13.46 -1.78
CA ALA A 22 1.43 -12.70 -2.86
C ALA A 22 0.69 -11.40 -3.15
N ILE A 23 -0.63 -11.44 -3.17
CA ILE A 23 -1.46 -10.25 -3.41
C ILE A 23 -1.24 -9.22 -2.30
N ILE A 24 -1.24 -9.68 -1.05
CA ILE A 24 -1.07 -8.80 0.11
C ILE A 24 0.33 -8.18 0.12
N ILE A 25 1.35 -8.99 -0.13
CA ILE A 25 2.73 -8.51 -0.18
C ILE A 25 2.88 -7.45 -1.28
N GLN A 26 2.29 -7.70 -2.44
CA GLN A 26 2.35 -6.75 -3.55
C GLN A 26 1.64 -5.44 -3.19
N ALA A 27 0.47 -5.54 -2.56
CA ALA A 27 -0.28 -4.37 -2.13
C ALA A 27 0.53 -3.52 -1.12
N VAL A 28 1.21 -4.18 -0.18
CA VAL A 28 2.06 -3.50 0.80
C VAL A 28 3.24 -2.80 0.12
N LYS A 29 3.89 -3.49 -0.80
CA LYS A 29 5.02 -2.92 -1.54
C LYS A 29 4.59 -1.70 -2.35
N ASP A 30 3.46 -1.81 -3.03
CA ASP A 30 2.93 -0.73 -3.85
C ASP A 30 2.55 0.47 -2.98
N TYR A 31 1.93 0.21 -1.84
CA TYR A 31 1.57 1.27 -0.90
C TYR A 31 2.82 2.03 -0.43
N ARG A 32 3.85 1.30 -0.03
CA ARG A 32 5.11 1.91 0.42
C ARG A 32 5.78 2.72 -0.68
N ASN A 33 5.80 2.19 -1.89
CA ASN A 33 6.40 2.89 -3.02
C ASN A 33 5.65 4.19 -3.34
N ARG A 34 4.31 4.12 -3.37
CA ARG A 34 3.51 5.32 -3.61
C ARG A 34 3.69 6.35 -2.51
N ALA A 35 3.76 5.90 -1.25
CA ALA A 35 3.97 6.81 -0.13
C ALA A 35 5.29 7.58 -0.29
N ARG A 36 6.35 6.90 -0.73
CA ARG A 36 7.63 7.55 -0.99
C ARG A 36 7.55 8.55 -2.14
N MET A 37 6.86 8.18 -3.21
CA MET A 37 6.69 9.08 -4.36
C MET A 37 5.88 10.31 -3.97
N MET A 38 4.81 10.13 -3.21
CA MET A 38 3.98 11.23 -2.73
C MET A 38 4.80 12.19 -1.87
N LYS A 39 5.63 11.63 -1.01
CA LYS A 39 6.50 12.44 -0.15
C LYS A 39 7.46 13.27 -0.97
N ARG A 40 8.04 12.69 -2.03
CA ARG A 40 8.92 13.40 -2.95
C ARG A 40 8.19 14.56 -3.65
N ILE A 41 7.00 14.28 -4.14
CA ILE A 41 6.20 15.29 -4.85
C ILE A 41 5.86 16.43 -3.91
N ARG A 42 5.40 16.13 -2.69
CA ARG A 42 5.09 17.15 -1.69
C ARG A 42 6.31 17.99 -1.35
N GLY A 43 7.46 17.34 -1.19
CA GLY A 43 8.72 18.04 -0.93
C GLY A 43 9.12 18.95 -2.08
N CYS A 44 8.94 18.48 -3.30
CA CYS A 44 9.23 19.26 -4.50
C CYS A 44 8.34 20.51 -4.59
N LEU A 45 7.03 20.33 -4.33
CA LEU A 45 6.08 21.43 -4.35
C LEU A 45 6.40 22.49 -3.29
N LYS A 46 6.91 22.06 -2.13
CA LYS A 46 7.24 23.00 -1.06
C LYS A 46 8.52 23.78 -1.34
N ARG A 47 9.51 23.11 -1.94
CA ARG A 47 10.85 23.71 -2.12
C ARG A 47 11.03 24.48 -3.40
N ASN A 48 10.37 24.05 -4.45
CA ASN A 48 10.59 24.62 -5.77
C ASN A 48 9.59 25.72 -6.07
N LYS A 49 9.96 26.95 -5.77
CA LYS A 49 9.09 28.12 -5.95
C LYS A 49 9.09 28.64 -7.38
N GLU A 50 9.98 28.12 -8.21
CA GLU A 50 10.12 28.57 -9.59
C GLU A 50 9.41 27.71 -10.62
N MET A 51 8.62 26.75 -10.16
CA MET A 51 7.87 25.90 -11.06
C MET A 51 6.82 26.72 -11.83
N THR A 52 6.69 26.40 -13.11
CA THR A 52 5.65 27.03 -13.93
C THR A 52 4.28 26.52 -13.49
N PRO A 53 3.20 27.27 -13.74
CA PRO A 53 1.85 26.79 -13.43
C PRO A 53 1.55 25.43 -14.04
N SER A 54 2.07 25.17 -15.24
CA SER A 54 1.88 23.90 -15.93
C SER A 54 2.55 22.75 -15.17
N GLU A 55 3.78 22.97 -14.68
CA GLU A 55 4.50 21.98 -13.89
C GLU A 55 3.80 21.70 -12.55
N LEU A 56 3.33 22.78 -11.90
CA LEU A 56 2.60 22.65 -10.64
C LEU A 56 1.33 21.83 -10.83
N ALA A 57 0.58 22.09 -11.89
CA ALA A 57 -0.64 21.37 -12.20
C ALA A 57 -0.35 19.88 -12.45
N CYS A 58 0.73 19.60 -13.18
CA CYS A 58 1.13 18.24 -13.48
C CYS A 58 1.48 17.45 -12.20
N GLN A 59 2.26 18.07 -11.33
CA GLN A 59 2.65 17.42 -10.07
C GLN A 59 1.46 17.23 -9.13
N ALA A 60 0.58 18.23 -9.07
CA ALA A 60 -0.61 18.14 -8.25
C ALA A 60 -1.53 17.01 -8.72
N GLN A 61 -1.65 16.85 -10.03
CA GLN A 61 -2.46 15.78 -10.62
C GLN A 61 -1.88 14.39 -10.30
N ARG A 62 -0.56 14.26 -10.40
CA ARG A 62 0.11 13.00 -10.06
C ARG A 62 -0.10 12.65 -8.59
N LEU A 63 0.01 13.64 -7.72
CA LEU A 63 -0.19 13.46 -6.30
C LEU A 63 -1.62 12.97 -6.03
N GLN A 64 -2.60 13.60 -6.67
CA GLN A 64 -3.99 13.21 -6.52
C GLN A 64 -4.22 11.76 -6.97
N GLN A 65 -3.63 11.37 -8.09
CA GLN A 65 -3.76 10.00 -8.59
C GLN A 65 -3.17 8.99 -7.60
N TYR A 66 -2.03 9.31 -7.01
CA TYR A 66 -1.43 8.44 -6.00
C TYR A 66 -2.30 8.36 -4.75
N GLU A 67 -2.87 9.48 -4.32
CA GLU A 67 -3.77 9.50 -3.17
C GLU A 67 -4.99 8.60 -3.40
N GLU A 68 -5.58 8.66 -4.59
CA GLU A 68 -6.71 7.81 -4.94
C GLU A 68 -6.35 6.33 -4.90
N LYS A 69 -5.16 5.98 -5.39
CA LYS A 69 -4.69 4.60 -5.35
C LYS A 69 -4.40 4.14 -3.93
N GLN A 70 -3.85 5.01 -3.09
CA GLN A 70 -3.62 4.69 -1.68
C GLN A 70 -4.95 4.45 -0.96
N ASP A 71 -5.96 5.27 -1.25
CA ASP A 71 -7.29 5.09 -0.67
C ASP A 71 -7.89 3.75 -1.10
N ALA A 72 -7.72 3.37 -2.36
CA ALA A 72 -8.21 2.10 -2.87
C ALA A 72 -7.55 0.92 -2.16
N VAL A 73 -6.24 0.98 -1.96
CA VAL A 73 -5.50 -0.07 -1.24
C VAL A 73 -5.93 -0.11 0.23
N GLY A 74 -6.11 1.05 0.84
CA GLY A 74 -6.60 1.14 2.21
C GLY A 74 -7.97 0.48 2.35
N THR A 75 -8.87 0.76 1.40
CA THR A 75 -10.19 0.14 1.37
C THR A 75 -10.08 -1.38 1.26
N PHE A 76 -9.14 -1.86 0.44
CA PHE A 76 -8.90 -3.30 0.31
C PHE A 76 -8.48 -3.90 1.65
N PHE A 77 -7.54 -3.28 2.38
CA PHE A 77 -7.08 -3.78 3.68
C PHE A 77 -8.20 -3.82 4.72
N LEU A 78 -9.17 -2.92 4.62
CA LEU A 78 -10.27 -2.85 5.56
C LEU A 78 -11.49 -3.66 5.09
N SER A 79 -11.39 -4.29 3.93
CA SER A 79 -12.51 -5.01 3.34
C SER A 79 -12.67 -6.40 3.95
N ARG A 80 -13.85 -6.95 3.71
CA ARG A 80 -14.13 -8.33 4.08
C ARG A 80 -13.23 -9.30 3.31
N TRP A 81 -12.87 -8.96 2.08
CA TRP A 81 -11.96 -9.76 1.27
C TRP A 81 -10.63 -9.99 1.97
N PHE A 82 -10.06 -8.92 2.53
CA PHE A 82 -8.79 -9.02 3.23
C PHE A 82 -8.90 -9.99 4.42
N SER A 83 -9.99 -9.91 5.17
CA SER A 83 -10.17 -10.79 6.32
C SER A 83 -10.35 -12.25 5.91
N VAL A 84 -10.85 -12.50 4.70
CA VAL A 84 -10.95 -13.85 4.13
C VAL A 84 -9.59 -14.35 3.66
N LEU A 85 -8.80 -13.45 3.08
CA LEU A 85 -7.51 -13.81 2.50
C LEU A 85 -6.40 -13.99 3.56
N SER A 86 -6.55 -13.33 4.69
CA SER A 86 -5.46 -13.30 5.68
C SER A 86 -6.01 -13.24 7.10
N ASP A 87 -5.24 -13.79 8.02
CA ASP A 87 -5.54 -13.69 9.46
C ASP A 87 -5.01 -12.37 10.04
N LEU A 88 -4.33 -11.58 9.23
CA LEU A 88 -3.81 -10.30 9.67
C LEU A 88 -4.94 -9.30 9.90
N ASP A 89 -4.73 -8.41 10.86
CA ASP A 89 -5.66 -7.31 11.10
C ASP A 89 -5.37 -6.20 10.10
N GLY A 90 -6.29 -5.99 9.17
CA GLY A 90 -6.14 -4.98 8.12
C GLY A 90 -6.02 -3.57 8.66
N TYR A 91 -6.75 -3.26 9.75
CA TYR A 91 -6.67 -1.96 10.40
C TYR A 91 -5.27 -1.71 10.96
N ASP A 92 -4.70 -2.72 11.63
CA ASP A 92 -3.37 -2.62 12.19
C ASP A 92 -2.31 -2.47 11.11
N LEU A 93 -2.44 -3.25 10.04
CA LEU A 93 -1.52 -3.17 8.91
C LEU A 93 -1.56 -1.79 8.26
N LEU A 94 -2.75 -1.29 7.99
CA LEU A 94 -2.90 0.03 7.37
C LEU A 94 -2.35 1.13 8.27
N ASP A 95 -2.62 1.04 9.58
CA ASP A 95 -2.11 2.00 10.54
C ASP A 95 -0.58 2.03 10.53
N ARG A 96 0.06 0.87 10.49
CA ARG A 96 1.51 0.77 10.43
C ARG A 96 2.06 1.39 9.16
N LEU A 97 1.42 1.11 8.03
CA LEU A 97 1.85 1.65 6.74
C LEU A 97 1.73 3.18 6.72
N GLN A 98 0.66 3.71 7.30
CA GLN A 98 0.47 5.15 7.39
C GLN A 98 1.52 5.81 8.27
N ARG A 99 1.88 5.17 9.37
CA ARG A 99 2.94 5.66 10.26
C ARG A 99 4.29 5.67 9.57
N GLU A 100 4.59 4.63 8.81
CA GLU A 100 5.85 4.57 8.05
C GLU A 100 5.93 5.70 7.03
N ALA A 101 4.80 6.10 6.49
CA ALA A 101 4.72 7.14 5.46
C ALA A 101 4.90 8.55 6.03
N MET A 102 4.74 8.72 7.33
CA MET A 102 4.89 10.03 7.99
C MET A 102 6.38 10.38 8.28
#